data_bcf1ac1146f5d8d32a9ed59c17f7545a
#
_entry.id   bcf1ac1146f5d8d32a9ed59c17f7545a
#
_cell.length_a   1.000
_cell.length_b   1.000
_cell.length_c   1.000
_cell.angle_alpha   90.00
_cell.angle_beta   90.00
_cell.angle_gamma   90.00
#
_symmetry.space_group_name_H-M   'P 1'
#
loop_
_entity.id
_entity.type
_entity.pdbx_description
1 polymer ?
#
loop_
_entity_poly.entity_id
_entity_poly.type
_entity_poly.pdbx_seq_one_letter_code
_entity_poly.pdbx_strand_id
1 'polypeptide(L)'
;MPARLEHANITVSDATRTAGWMADLFGWHTRWQGPSKDGGVSIHVGSKDQYIALYQPAIPVQDGESSYVTRGGLNHLAVVVDDIDAMEEAVTQAGFTPENHADYEPGRRFYFHDNEGVEYEIVQYD
;
A
#
# COMPACT_ATOMS: atom_id res chain seq x y z
N MET A 1 2.06 -2.46 -28.32
CA MET A 1 1.34 -1.89 -27.17
C MET A 1 2.33 -1.51 -26.08
N PRO A 2 2.08 -0.46 -25.31
CA PRO A 2 2.97 -0.13 -24.20
C PRO A 2 2.92 -1.18 -23.08
N ALA A 3 4.01 -1.28 -22.35
CA ALA A 3 4.04 -2.10 -21.14
C ALA A 3 3.09 -1.50 -20.10
N ARG A 4 2.66 -2.34 -19.17
CA ARG A 4 1.77 -1.92 -18.08
C ARG A 4 2.47 -2.20 -16.75
N LEU A 5 2.34 -1.26 -15.83
CA LEU A 5 2.81 -1.47 -14.46
C LEU A 5 1.88 -2.51 -13.82
N GLU A 6 2.45 -3.59 -13.28
CA GLU A 6 1.66 -4.68 -12.72
C GLU A 6 1.69 -4.68 -11.20
N HIS A 7 2.88 -4.56 -10.60
CA HIS A 7 2.99 -4.62 -9.14
C HIS A 7 4.18 -3.84 -8.64
N ALA A 8 4.12 -3.50 -7.37
CA ALA A 8 5.25 -3.04 -6.58
C ALA A 8 5.51 -4.07 -5.50
N ASN A 9 6.77 -4.22 -5.08
CA ASN A 9 7.16 -5.17 -4.05
C ASN A 9 7.71 -4.38 -2.86
N ILE A 10 7.15 -4.60 -1.67
CA ILE A 10 7.61 -3.93 -0.46
C ILE A 10 7.93 -4.95 0.63
N THR A 11 8.96 -4.64 1.42
CA THR A 11 9.35 -5.48 2.55
C THR A 11 8.56 -5.05 3.77
N VAL A 12 7.95 -6.01 4.45
CA VAL A 12 7.12 -5.77 5.64
C VAL A 12 7.51 -6.75 6.74
N SER A 13 7.18 -6.40 7.99
CA SER A 13 7.43 -7.29 9.12
C SER A 13 6.34 -8.34 9.28
N ASP A 14 5.13 -8.06 8.79
CA ASP A 14 3.97 -8.94 8.93
C ASP A 14 3.10 -8.86 7.68
N ALA A 15 3.38 -9.75 6.73
CA ALA A 15 2.68 -9.75 5.44
C ALA A 15 1.20 -10.10 5.58
N THR A 16 0.86 -11.01 6.49
CA THR A 16 -0.53 -11.41 6.72
C THR A 16 -1.36 -10.24 7.23
N ARG A 17 -0.82 -9.48 8.18
CA ARG A 17 -1.51 -8.31 8.73
C ARG A 17 -1.72 -7.25 7.66
N THR A 18 -0.69 -6.97 6.88
CA THR A 18 -0.78 -5.95 5.81
C THR A 18 -1.76 -6.38 4.73
N ALA A 19 -1.70 -7.62 4.27
CA ALA A 19 -2.66 -8.12 3.28
C ALA A 19 -4.09 -8.06 3.82
N GLY A 20 -4.28 -8.33 5.10
CA GLY A 20 -5.59 -8.31 5.74
C GLY A 20 -6.23 -6.93 5.71
N TRP A 21 -5.51 -5.90 6.15
CA TRP A 21 -6.09 -4.57 6.16
C TRP A 21 -6.27 -4.01 4.73
N MET A 22 -5.38 -4.37 3.81
CA MET A 22 -5.55 -3.98 2.39
C MET A 22 -6.81 -4.60 1.79
N ALA A 23 -7.06 -5.87 2.07
CA ALA A 23 -8.27 -6.54 1.60
C ALA A 23 -9.52 -5.87 2.15
N ASP A 24 -9.54 -5.60 3.46
CA ASP A 24 -10.71 -5.00 4.10
C ASP A 24 -10.95 -3.56 3.63
N LEU A 25 -9.89 -2.78 3.51
CA LEU A 25 -10.00 -1.34 3.22
C LEU A 25 -10.19 -1.07 1.73
N PHE A 26 -9.43 -1.76 0.88
CA PHE A 26 -9.41 -1.49 -0.56
C PHE A 26 -10.29 -2.44 -1.37
N GLY A 27 -10.88 -3.47 -0.74
CA GLY A 27 -11.67 -4.46 -1.46
C GLY A 27 -10.82 -5.41 -2.30
N TRP A 28 -9.55 -5.51 -1.99
CA TRP A 28 -8.63 -6.41 -2.67
C TRP A 28 -8.70 -7.82 -2.12
N HIS A 29 -8.00 -8.75 -2.75
CA HIS A 29 -7.92 -10.14 -2.30
C HIS A 29 -6.49 -10.66 -2.46
N THR A 30 -6.16 -11.70 -1.72
CA THR A 30 -4.89 -12.41 -1.89
C THR A 30 -4.94 -13.21 -3.18
N ARG A 31 -4.09 -12.85 -4.13
CA ARG A 31 -3.99 -13.52 -5.43
C ARG A 31 -3.12 -14.76 -5.36
N TRP A 32 -2.09 -14.73 -4.52
CA TRP A 32 -1.14 -15.82 -4.34
C TRP A 32 -0.36 -15.59 -3.04
N GLN A 33 0.08 -16.67 -2.40
CA GLN A 33 1.02 -16.59 -1.29
C GLN A 33 1.84 -17.86 -1.23
N GLY A 34 3.08 -17.73 -0.74
CA GLY A 34 3.95 -18.90 -0.63
C GLY A 34 5.39 -18.52 -0.26
N PRO A 35 6.26 -19.54 -0.27
CA PRO A 35 7.68 -19.33 -0.02
C PRO A 35 8.29 -18.37 -1.05
N SER A 36 9.23 -17.56 -0.61
CA SER A 36 9.87 -16.56 -1.43
C SER A 36 11.37 -16.54 -1.18
N LYS A 37 12.03 -15.49 -1.66
CA LYS A 37 13.46 -15.34 -1.65
C LYS A 37 14.05 -15.47 -0.25
N ASP A 38 15.21 -16.14 -0.13
CA ASP A 38 16.03 -16.22 1.07
C ASP A 38 15.27 -16.73 2.30
N GLY A 39 14.37 -17.70 2.11
CA GLY A 39 13.61 -18.30 3.20
C GLY A 39 12.45 -17.45 3.69
N GLY A 40 12.19 -16.32 3.06
CA GLY A 40 11.04 -15.49 3.40
C GLY A 40 9.76 -15.99 2.78
N VAL A 41 8.69 -15.21 2.95
CA VAL A 41 7.39 -15.50 2.35
C VAL A 41 6.89 -14.26 1.62
N SER A 42 6.03 -14.47 0.64
CA SER A 42 5.40 -13.37 -0.08
C SER A 42 3.90 -13.58 -0.16
N ILE A 43 3.16 -12.47 -0.08
CA ILE A 43 1.71 -12.44 -0.32
C ILE A 43 1.46 -11.41 -1.41
N HIS A 44 0.74 -11.81 -2.45
CA HIS A 44 0.32 -10.91 -3.52
C HIS A 44 -1.13 -10.50 -3.26
N VAL A 45 -1.34 -9.24 -2.92
CA VAL A 45 -2.67 -8.70 -2.61
C VAL A 45 -3.04 -7.60 -3.59
N GLY A 46 -4.21 -7.68 -4.17
CA GLY A 46 -4.65 -6.69 -5.14
C GLY A 46 -5.93 -7.08 -5.84
N SER A 47 -6.06 -6.61 -7.08
CA SER A 47 -7.20 -6.91 -7.92
C SER A 47 -6.75 -7.76 -9.12
N LYS A 48 -7.63 -7.90 -10.11
CA LYS A 48 -7.34 -8.68 -11.31
C LYS A 48 -6.13 -8.11 -12.08
N ASP A 49 -6.00 -6.80 -12.12
CA ASP A 49 -5.05 -6.15 -13.04
C ASP A 49 -3.80 -5.61 -12.36
N GLN A 50 -3.76 -5.53 -11.03
CA GLN A 50 -2.62 -4.99 -10.30
C GLN A 50 -2.57 -5.56 -8.89
N TYR A 51 -1.38 -5.58 -8.29
CA TYR A 51 -1.23 -6.03 -6.91
C TYR A 51 0.02 -5.45 -6.26
N ILE A 52 0.05 -5.56 -4.94
CA ILE A 52 1.23 -5.30 -4.14
C ILE A 52 1.79 -6.66 -3.69
N ALA A 53 3.08 -6.88 -3.93
CA ALA A 53 3.77 -8.05 -3.39
C ALA A 53 4.35 -7.65 -2.04
N LEU A 54 3.93 -8.35 -0.99
CA LEU A 54 4.36 -8.12 0.38
C LEU A 54 5.41 -9.18 0.72
N TYR A 55 6.67 -8.78 0.80
CA TYR A 55 7.76 -9.68 1.12
C TYR A 55 8.06 -9.59 2.61
N GLN A 56 7.98 -10.72 3.31
CA GLN A 56 8.36 -10.82 4.72
C GLN A 56 9.60 -11.68 4.83
N PRO A 57 10.75 -11.09 5.21
CA PRO A 57 11.98 -11.86 5.29
C PRO A 57 11.95 -12.85 6.45
N ALA A 58 12.82 -13.87 6.40
CA ALA A 58 12.97 -14.84 7.47
C ALA A 58 13.64 -14.25 8.70
N ILE A 59 14.37 -13.15 8.55
CA ILE A 59 15.03 -12.43 9.63
C ILE A 59 14.26 -11.14 9.95
N PRO A 60 14.44 -10.55 11.15
CA PRO A 60 13.74 -9.31 11.50
C PRO A 60 14.04 -8.18 10.51
N VAL A 61 13.02 -7.39 10.17
CA VAL A 61 13.18 -6.22 9.31
C VAL A 61 13.97 -5.14 10.04
N GLN A 62 14.62 -4.27 9.26
CA GLN A 62 15.40 -3.15 9.78
C GLN A 62 14.78 -1.85 9.27
N ASP A 63 14.79 -0.82 10.12
CA ASP A 63 14.39 0.52 9.70
C ASP A 63 15.46 1.10 8.80
N GLY A 64 15.02 1.84 7.79
CA GLY A 64 15.91 2.54 6.88
C GLY A 64 15.79 4.05 7.01
N GLU A 65 16.54 4.77 6.18
CA GLU A 65 16.41 6.21 6.05
C GLU A 65 15.07 6.57 5.43
N SER A 66 14.68 7.84 5.58
CA SER A 66 13.46 8.34 4.96
C SER A 66 13.45 8.03 3.45
N SER A 67 12.34 7.49 2.96
CA SER A 67 12.18 7.19 1.54
C SER A 67 12.27 8.45 0.68
N TYR A 68 11.99 9.62 1.24
CA TYR A 68 12.03 10.89 0.53
C TYR A 68 13.44 11.35 0.19
N VAL A 69 14.45 10.81 0.87
CA VAL A 69 15.86 11.18 0.63
C VAL A 69 16.72 9.98 0.29
N THR A 70 16.12 8.80 0.16
CA THR A 70 16.82 7.57 -0.21
C THR A 70 16.65 7.34 -1.71
N ARG A 71 17.78 7.23 -2.42
CA ARG A 71 17.73 6.99 -3.87
C ARG A 71 16.96 5.71 -4.17
N GLY A 72 15.94 5.83 -5.04
CA GLY A 72 15.08 4.70 -5.39
C GLY A 72 14.07 4.34 -4.32
N GLY A 73 13.96 5.14 -3.25
CA GLY A 73 13.02 4.88 -2.16
C GLY A 73 11.57 4.92 -2.63
N LEU A 74 10.75 4.06 -2.03
CA LEU A 74 9.31 4.07 -2.27
C LEU A 74 8.69 5.21 -1.47
N ASN A 75 8.42 6.32 -2.16
CA ASN A 75 7.90 7.54 -1.55
C ASN A 75 6.48 7.31 -1.01
N HIS A 76 5.58 6.86 -1.87
CA HIS A 76 4.22 6.46 -1.49
C HIS A 76 3.58 5.64 -2.59
N LEU A 77 2.49 4.98 -2.26
CA LEU A 77 1.63 4.27 -3.19
C LEU A 77 0.31 5.02 -3.27
N ALA A 78 -0.22 5.21 -4.47
CA ALA A 78 -1.49 5.90 -4.67
C ALA A 78 -2.58 4.93 -5.07
N VAL A 79 -3.75 5.08 -4.45
CA VAL A 79 -4.94 4.27 -4.70
C VAL A 79 -6.07 5.21 -5.09
N VAL A 80 -6.66 4.99 -6.26
CA VAL A 80 -7.80 5.78 -6.72
C VAL A 80 -9.10 5.15 -6.21
N VAL A 81 -10.01 6.00 -5.74
CA VAL A 81 -11.30 5.55 -5.21
C VAL A 81 -12.43 6.39 -5.82
N ASP A 82 -13.66 5.88 -5.72
CA ASP A 82 -14.84 6.56 -6.22
C ASP A 82 -15.47 7.49 -5.17
N ASP A 83 -15.27 7.19 -3.89
CA ASP A 83 -15.85 7.97 -2.78
C ASP A 83 -14.78 8.17 -1.70
N ILE A 84 -14.08 9.29 -1.80
CA ILE A 84 -12.95 9.58 -0.92
C ILE A 84 -13.41 9.84 0.51
N ASP A 85 -14.59 10.39 0.72
CA ASP A 85 -15.09 10.66 2.06
C ASP A 85 -15.39 9.35 2.80
N ALA A 86 -16.00 8.39 2.10
CA ALA A 86 -16.25 7.06 2.67
C ALA A 86 -14.93 6.34 2.96
N MET A 87 -13.93 6.49 2.08
CA MET A 87 -12.62 5.87 2.28
C MET A 87 -11.89 6.48 3.48
N GLU A 88 -11.98 7.79 3.65
CA GLU A 88 -11.35 8.44 4.80
C GLU A 88 -11.93 7.93 6.12
N GLU A 89 -13.24 7.76 6.18
CA GLU A 89 -13.91 7.20 7.34
C GLU A 89 -13.44 5.76 7.60
N ALA A 90 -13.34 4.94 6.54
CA ALA A 90 -12.87 3.57 6.64
C ALA A 90 -11.41 3.50 7.12
N VAL A 91 -10.55 4.39 6.63
CA VAL A 91 -9.15 4.49 7.07
C VAL A 91 -9.08 4.79 8.57
N THR A 92 -9.88 5.74 9.03
CA THR A 92 -9.95 6.09 10.46
C THR A 92 -10.43 4.91 11.30
N GLN A 93 -11.45 4.21 10.85
CA GLN A 93 -11.99 3.04 11.56
C GLN A 93 -10.99 1.89 11.58
N ALA A 94 -10.13 1.79 10.59
CA ALA A 94 -9.07 0.78 10.53
C ALA A 94 -7.91 1.10 11.49
N GLY A 95 -7.91 2.27 12.11
CA GLY A 95 -6.90 2.67 13.09
C GLY A 95 -5.78 3.52 12.52
N PHE A 96 -5.88 3.95 11.26
CA PHE A 96 -4.91 4.85 10.65
C PHE A 96 -5.38 6.29 10.73
N THR A 97 -4.46 7.24 10.58
CA THR A 97 -4.76 8.67 10.70
C THR A 97 -4.66 9.34 9.33
N PRO A 98 -5.80 9.81 8.77
CA PRO A 98 -5.75 10.62 7.54
C PRO A 98 -5.01 11.94 7.78
N GLU A 99 -4.15 12.33 6.84
CA GLU A 99 -3.34 13.54 6.94
C GLU A 99 -3.10 14.14 5.56
N ASN A 100 -2.59 15.36 5.53
CA ASN A 100 -2.17 16.07 4.31
C ASN A 100 -3.28 16.15 3.26
N HIS A 101 -4.47 16.59 3.67
CA HIS A 101 -5.61 16.76 2.78
C HIS A 101 -5.34 17.84 1.75
N ALA A 102 -5.77 17.61 0.50
CA ALA A 102 -5.68 18.59 -0.56
C ALA A 102 -6.87 18.43 -1.51
N ASP A 103 -7.34 19.57 -2.01
CA ASP A 103 -8.47 19.62 -2.95
C ASP A 103 -8.10 20.60 -4.06
N TYR A 104 -7.46 20.07 -5.10
CA TYR A 104 -7.08 20.86 -6.26
C TYR A 104 -7.09 19.95 -7.50
N GLU A 105 -7.17 20.58 -8.68
CA GLU A 105 -7.14 19.84 -9.92
C GLU A 105 -5.95 18.87 -9.98
N PRO A 106 -6.13 17.62 -10.42
CA PRO A 106 -7.36 17.06 -11.01
C PRO A 106 -8.28 16.33 -10.03
N GLY A 107 -8.13 16.49 -8.70
CA GLY A 107 -9.02 15.83 -7.75
C GLY A 107 -8.64 16.07 -6.31
N ARG A 108 -9.39 15.41 -5.43
CA ARG A 108 -9.17 15.48 -3.99
C ARG A 108 -8.29 14.32 -3.55
N ARG A 109 -7.51 14.54 -2.49
CA ARG A 109 -6.62 13.50 -1.95
C ARG A 109 -6.35 13.68 -0.46
N PHE A 110 -5.96 12.58 0.18
CA PHE A 110 -5.36 12.58 1.50
C PHE A 110 -4.36 11.44 1.59
N TYR A 111 -3.55 11.45 2.65
CA TYR A 111 -2.50 10.46 2.86
C TYR A 111 -2.65 9.79 4.22
N PHE A 112 -2.08 8.61 4.37
CA PHE A 112 -1.93 7.97 5.67
C PHE A 112 -0.72 7.05 5.63
N HIS A 113 -0.21 6.70 6.83
CA HIS A 113 0.88 5.72 6.97
C HIS A 113 0.33 4.46 7.62
N ASP A 114 0.84 3.29 7.20
CA ASP A 114 0.49 2.03 7.83
C ASP A 114 1.46 1.71 8.98
N ASN A 115 1.31 0.52 9.55
CA ASN A 115 2.13 0.07 10.67
C ASN A 115 3.57 -0.28 10.27
N GLU A 116 3.84 -0.39 8.98
CA GLU A 116 5.18 -0.65 8.43
C GLU A 116 5.88 0.64 8.03
N GLY A 117 5.22 1.79 8.19
CA GLY A 117 5.77 3.08 7.81
C GLY A 117 5.60 3.42 6.33
N VAL A 118 4.83 2.63 5.59
CA VAL A 118 4.56 2.93 4.17
C VAL A 118 3.48 3.99 4.08
N GLU A 119 3.72 5.00 3.23
CA GLU A 119 2.78 6.09 3.00
C GLU A 119 1.87 5.75 1.82
N TYR A 120 0.59 6.02 1.98
CA TYR A 120 -0.43 5.82 0.95
C TYR A 120 -1.11 7.14 0.64
N GLU A 121 -1.38 7.36 -0.65
CA GLU A 121 -2.19 8.47 -1.13
C GLU A 121 -3.52 7.91 -1.59
N ILE A 122 -4.62 8.47 -1.09
CA ILE A 122 -5.95 8.13 -1.58
C ILE A 122 -6.40 9.30 -2.44
N VAL A 123 -6.83 9.03 -3.66
CA VAL A 123 -7.20 10.08 -4.61
C VAL A 123 -8.51 9.76 -5.29
N GLN A 124 -9.33 10.79 -5.44
CA GLN A 124 -10.56 10.75 -6.24
C GLN A 124 -10.46 11.83 -7.30
N TYR A 125 -10.52 11.41 -8.55
CA TYR A 125 -10.48 12.36 -9.67
C TYR A 125 -11.87 12.88 -9.98
N ASP A 126 -11.91 14.10 -10.47
CA ASP A 126 -13.15 14.78 -10.88
C ASP A 126 -13.79 14.15 -12.11
#